data_84d6f4e1f7f363c1be5b3a9a52199862
#
_entry.id   84d6f4e1f7f363c1be5b3a9a52199862
#
_cell.length_a   1.000
_cell.length_b   1.000
_cell.length_c   1.000
_cell.angle_alpha   90.00
_cell.angle_beta   90.00
_cell.angle_gamma   90.00
#
_symmetry.space_group_name_H-M   'P 1'
#
loop_
_entity.id
_entity.type
_entity.pdbx_description
1 polymer ?
#
loop_
_entity_poly.entity_id
_entity_poly.type
_entity_poly.pdbx_seq_one_letter_code
_entity_poly.pdbx_strand_id
1 'polypeptide(L)'
;MGWVDTPSETFVARHDVRDTADAERVLTQLELARTRLEQRFQADVGELEVVLHSSLAQLDAAQPWVPLARRLTAPAARRYVVGWAGQREIHVLCPRLLAHRASNVEGSLEMLMLAPAALLSRRYVAASHPKLPPPATPGRIARWSRWAWLVEGAAQWLSGQTRHVRPAVARRLREGPKPDFPPSRTDAMLLGGTIFDLLAREEGDRACVTLARGPHPDGPIRALEVAFPRSLRHTEEAWRSHLGRLGE
;
A
#
# COMPACT_ATOMS: atom_id res chain seq x y z
N MET A 1 -6.87 -4.06 30.16
CA MET A 1 -6.09 -3.79 28.93
C MET A 1 -5.01 -2.80 29.33
N GLY A 2 -3.75 -3.22 29.25
CA GLY A 2 -2.60 -2.35 29.55
C GLY A 2 -1.87 -2.03 28.25
N TRP A 3 -1.81 -0.76 27.88
CA TRP A 3 -0.95 -0.29 26.80
C TRP A 3 0.48 -0.22 27.28
N VAL A 4 1.40 -0.71 26.47
CA VAL A 4 2.85 -0.65 26.69
C VAL A 4 3.53 -0.19 25.42
N ASP A 5 4.71 0.41 25.58
CA ASP A 5 5.54 0.87 24.47
C ASP A 5 6.76 -0.06 24.35
N THR A 6 7.02 -0.56 23.16
CA THR A 6 8.21 -1.35 22.82
C THR A 6 9.05 -0.54 21.83
N PRO A 7 10.27 -0.12 22.18
CA PRO A 7 11.16 0.60 21.28
C PRO A 7 11.93 -0.35 20.36
N SER A 8 12.31 0.16 19.18
CA SER A 8 13.34 -0.39 18.31
C SER A 8 14.38 0.70 18.01
N GLU A 9 15.19 0.53 16.98
CA GLU A 9 16.23 1.51 16.62
C GLU A 9 15.62 2.86 16.20
N THR A 10 14.55 2.83 15.37
CA THR A 10 13.95 4.04 14.78
C THR A 10 12.44 4.17 14.98
N PHE A 11 11.80 3.19 15.61
CA PHE A 11 10.35 3.19 15.87
C PHE A 11 10.06 2.92 17.35
N VAL A 12 8.88 3.38 17.79
CA VAL A 12 8.27 2.97 19.04
C VAL A 12 6.90 2.36 18.71
N ALA A 13 6.67 1.12 19.14
CA ALA A 13 5.38 0.46 18.99
C ALA A 13 4.56 0.54 20.25
N ARG A 14 3.38 1.15 20.19
CA ARG A 14 2.36 1.13 21.24
C ARG A 14 1.37 -0.01 20.99
N HIS A 15 1.19 -0.88 21.97
CA HIS A 15 0.37 -2.09 21.83
C HIS A 15 -0.20 -2.58 23.18
N ASP A 16 -1.15 -3.52 23.13
CA ASP A 16 -1.57 -4.24 24.35
C ASP A 16 -0.42 -5.16 24.81
N VAL A 17 -0.21 -5.28 26.12
CA VAL A 17 0.86 -6.12 26.68
C VAL A 17 0.86 -7.57 26.16
N ARG A 18 -0.31 -8.10 25.76
CA ARG A 18 -0.44 -9.45 25.18
C ARG A 18 0.10 -9.56 23.76
N ASP A 19 0.33 -8.45 23.10
CA ASP A 19 0.75 -8.37 21.71
C ASP A 19 2.25 -8.04 21.56
N THR A 20 3.05 -8.14 22.64
CA THR A 20 4.48 -7.79 22.68
C THR A 20 5.28 -8.53 21.60
N ALA A 21 5.14 -9.85 21.47
CA ALA A 21 5.85 -10.62 20.45
C ALA A 21 5.44 -10.24 19.02
N ASP A 22 4.19 -9.82 18.82
CA ASP A 22 3.74 -9.29 17.54
C ASP A 22 4.32 -7.90 17.25
N ALA A 23 4.43 -7.06 18.27
CA ALA A 23 5.06 -5.74 18.16
C ALA A 23 6.53 -5.85 17.76
N GLU A 24 7.31 -6.71 18.40
CA GLU A 24 8.71 -6.96 18.05
C GLU A 24 8.89 -7.42 16.60
N ARG A 25 8.02 -8.33 16.14
CA ARG A 25 8.03 -8.78 14.73
C ARG A 25 7.72 -7.65 13.75
N VAL A 26 6.73 -6.81 14.06
CA VAL A 26 6.37 -5.65 13.23
C VAL A 26 7.51 -4.65 13.21
N LEU A 27 8.12 -4.35 14.34
CA LEU A 27 9.26 -3.44 14.44
C LEU A 27 10.45 -3.93 13.61
N THR A 28 10.82 -5.21 13.75
CA THR A 28 11.89 -5.82 12.94
C THR A 28 11.60 -5.70 11.44
N GLN A 29 10.35 -5.94 11.02
CA GLN A 29 9.95 -5.78 9.63
C GLN A 29 10.04 -4.33 9.16
N LEU A 30 9.65 -3.38 10.00
CA LEU A 30 9.67 -1.95 9.67
C LEU A 30 11.10 -1.41 9.57
N GLU A 31 12.03 -1.82 10.45
CA GLU A 31 13.45 -1.44 10.37
C GLU A 31 14.07 -1.90 9.03
N LEU A 32 13.84 -3.16 8.66
CA LEU A 32 14.30 -3.70 7.37
C LEU A 32 13.68 -2.96 6.17
N ALA A 33 12.39 -2.61 6.27
CA ALA A 33 11.71 -1.86 5.23
C ALA A 33 12.23 -0.42 5.15
N ARG A 34 12.46 0.24 6.29
CA ARG A 34 13.00 1.59 6.39
C ARG A 34 14.36 1.70 5.71
N THR A 35 15.29 0.83 6.06
CA THR A 35 16.64 0.82 5.45
C THR A 35 16.57 0.75 3.92
N ARG A 36 15.71 -0.11 3.36
CA ARG A 36 15.52 -0.22 1.90
C ARG A 36 14.89 1.01 1.27
N LEU A 37 13.93 1.63 1.97
CA LEU A 37 13.21 2.80 1.48
C LEU A 37 14.10 4.04 1.52
N GLU A 38 14.89 4.25 2.56
CA GLU A 38 15.86 5.34 2.67
C GLU A 38 16.88 5.30 1.54
N GLN A 39 17.43 4.12 1.25
CA GLN A 39 18.36 3.93 0.13
C GLN A 39 17.71 4.29 -1.22
N ARG A 40 16.43 3.93 -1.43
CA ARG A 40 15.71 4.18 -2.68
C ARG A 40 15.23 5.62 -2.81
N PHE A 41 14.69 6.20 -1.74
CA PHE A 41 14.10 7.53 -1.75
C PHE A 41 15.12 8.63 -1.46
N GLN A 42 16.26 8.30 -0.83
CA GLN A 42 17.23 9.29 -0.33
C GLN A 42 16.53 10.37 0.51
N ALA A 43 15.58 9.97 1.31
CA ALA A 43 14.75 10.81 2.16
C ALA A 43 14.54 10.13 3.50
N ASP A 44 14.43 10.92 4.54
CA ASP A 44 14.03 10.50 5.87
C ASP A 44 12.58 10.91 6.12
N VAL A 45 11.80 10.03 6.72
CA VAL A 45 10.41 10.30 7.12
C VAL A 45 10.28 10.73 8.57
N GLY A 46 11.41 10.87 9.28
CA GLY A 46 11.47 11.21 10.70
C GLY A 46 11.06 10.06 11.62
N GLU A 47 10.85 10.40 12.89
CA GLU A 47 10.35 9.45 13.88
C GLU A 47 8.88 9.12 13.61
N LEU A 48 8.55 7.83 13.66
CA LEU A 48 7.21 7.31 13.46
C LEU A 48 6.80 6.42 14.63
N GLU A 49 5.65 6.70 15.21
CA GLU A 49 4.99 5.83 16.19
C GLU A 49 4.19 4.76 15.44
N VAL A 50 4.23 3.53 15.95
CA VAL A 50 3.48 2.40 15.40
C VAL A 50 2.44 1.96 16.41
N VAL A 51 1.17 2.06 16.09
CA VAL A 51 0.08 1.67 16.98
C VAL A 51 -0.53 0.36 16.50
N LEU A 52 -0.33 -0.72 17.27
CA LEU A 52 -0.92 -2.02 17.00
C LEU A 52 -2.28 -2.14 17.70
N HIS A 53 -3.31 -2.39 16.91
CA HIS A 53 -4.67 -2.53 17.42
C HIS A 53 -5.04 -3.99 17.63
N SER A 54 -5.48 -4.31 18.85
CA SER A 54 -5.93 -5.65 19.25
C SER A 54 -7.33 -6.01 18.73
N SER A 55 -8.00 -5.09 18.02
CA SER A 55 -9.29 -5.35 17.35
C SER A 55 -9.54 -4.38 16.20
N LEU A 56 -10.42 -4.81 15.28
CA LEU A 56 -10.86 -3.96 14.17
C LEU A 56 -11.62 -2.72 14.69
N ALA A 57 -12.41 -2.87 15.74
CA ALA A 57 -13.16 -1.78 16.35
C ALA A 57 -12.23 -0.70 16.93
N GLN A 58 -11.12 -1.10 17.57
CA GLN A 58 -10.11 -0.15 18.06
C GLN A 58 -9.45 0.61 16.90
N LEU A 59 -9.07 -0.08 15.83
CA LEU A 59 -8.49 0.56 14.65
C LEU A 59 -9.49 1.54 14.02
N ASP A 60 -10.75 1.17 13.88
CA ASP A 60 -11.79 1.99 13.27
C ASP A 60 -12.13 3.23 14.12
N ALA A 61 -12.12 3.07 15.44
CA ALA A 61 -12.30 4.19 16.38
C ALA A 61 -11.09 5.15 16.37
N ALA A 62 -9.88 4.63 16.32
CA ALA A 62 -8.67 5.44 16.27
C ALA A 62 -8.48 6.12 14.90
N GLN A 63 -8.91 5.48 13.82
CA GLN A 63 -8.71 5.96 12.45
C GLN A 63 -10.01 5.88 11.64
N PRO A 64 -10.90 6.88 11.71
CA PRO A 64 -12.20 6.88 11.03
C PRO A 64 -12.10 6.84 9.48
N TRP A 65 -10.92 7.10 8.94
CA TRP A 65 -10.65 6.95 7.50
C TRP A 65 -10.57 5.50 7.03
N VAL A 66 -10.25 4.56 7.93
CA VAL A 66 -10.11 3.14 7.60
C VAL A 66 -11.44 2.50 7.19
N PRO A 67 -12.57 2.64 7.93
CA PRO A 67 -13.85 2.16 7.46
C PRO A 67 -14.33 2.84 6.16
N LEU A 68 -14.03 4.13 5.97
CA LEU A 68 -14.31 4.81 4.70
C LEU A 68 -13.49 4.21 3.55
N ALA A 69 -12.19 4.01 3.75
CA ALA A 69 -11.33 3.37 2.74
C ALA A 69 -11.84 1.97 2.37
N ARG A 70 -12.27 1.17 3.36
CA ARG A 70 -12.87 -0.15 3.09
C ARG A 70 -14.13 -0.06 2.24
N ARG A 71 -15.01 0.92 2.49
CA ARG A 71 -16.23 1.12 1.67
C ARG A 71 -15.92 1.51 0.23
N LEU A 72 -14.85 2.29 0.03
CA LEU A 72 -14.42 2.77 -1.28
C LEU A 72 -13.60 1.75 -2.07
N THR A 73 -13.20 0.65 -1.44
CA THR A 73 -12.36 -0.40 -2.03
C THR A 73 -13.22 -1.54 -2.54
N ALA A 74 -12.82 -2.18 -3.65
CA ALA A 74 -13.49 -3.35 -4.22
C ALA A 74 -13.66 -4.47 -3.17
N PRO A 75 -14.77 -5.21 -3.17
CA PRO A 75 -15.04 -6.25 -2.17
C PRO A 75 -13.88 -7.23 -1.98
N ALA A 76 -13.25 -7.67 -3.08
CA ALA A 76 -12.10 -8.57 -3.06
C ALA A 76 -10.87 -8.01 -2.30
N ALA A 77 -10.71 -6.67 -2.29
CA ALA A 77 -9.56 -6.00 -1.69
C ALA A 77 -9.82 -5.47 -0.27
N ARG A 78 -11.08 -5.38 0.18
CA ARG A 78 -11.44 -4.80 1.50
C ARG A 78 -10.72 -5.43 2.69
N ARG A 79 -10.42 -6.71 2.62
CA ARG A 79 -9.72 -7.44 3.68
C ARG A 79 -8.30 -6.92 3.92
N TYR A 80 -7.66 -6.35 2.88
CA TYR A 80 -6.30 -5.83 2.93
C TYR A 80 -6.22 -4.40 3.46
N VAL A 81 -7.36 -3.73 3.69
CA VAL A 81 -7.41 -2.43 4.36
C VAL A 81 -7.39 -2.67 5.87
N VAL A 82 -6.20 -2.86 6.41
CA VAL A 82 -5.94 -3.27 7.81
C VAL A 82 -5.15 -2.24 8.61
N GLY A 83 -4.96 -1.05 8.07
CA GLY A 83 -4.22 0.01 8.75
C GLY A 83 -4.31 1.34 8.03
N TRP A 84 -3.67 2.32 8.61
CA TRP A 84 -3.58 3.70 8.14
C TRP A 84 -2.22 4.29 8.43
N ALA A 85 -1.64 4.98 7.47
CA ALA A 85 -0.41 5.75 7.67
C ALA A 85 -0.75 7.24 7.76
N GLY A 86 -0.59 7.81 8.94
CA GLY A 86 -0.69 9.24 9.23
C GLY A 86 0.61 9.99 8.95
N GLN A 87 0.75 11.21 9.49
CA GLN A 87 2.00 11.98 9.34
C GLN A 87 3.12 11.46 10.24
N ARG A 88 2.80 11.09 11.48
CA ARG A 88 3.73 10.64 12.50
C ARG A 88 3.41 9.26 13.06
N GLU A 89 2.32 8.67 12.63
CA GLU A 89 1.80 7.42 13.18
C GLU A 89 1.43 6.45 12.08
N ILE A 90 1.71 5.17 12.32
CA ILE A 90 1.24 4.05 11.53
C ILE A 90 0.32 3.22 12.41
N HIS A 91 -0.96 3.19 12.10
CA HIS A 91 -1.95 2.34 12.76
C HIS A 91 -2.14 1.07 11.96
N VAL A 92 -2.03 -0.09 12.60
CA VAL A 92 -2.22 -1.38 11.94
C VAL A 92 -2.84 -2.40 12.89
N LEU A 93 -3.58 -3.36 12.36
CA LEU A 93 -4.04 -4.51 13.12
C LEU A 93 -2.87 -5.38 13.54
N CYS A 94 -2.94 -5.89 14.77
CA CYS A 94 -1.98 -6.85 15.30
C CYS A 94 -1.86 -8.08 14.38
N PRO A 95 -0.65 -8.60 14.09
CA PRO A 95 -0.38 -9.74 13.22
C PRO A 95 -1.28 -10.96 13.44
N ARG A 96 -1.54 -11.35 14.70
CA ARG A 96 -2.44 -12.45 15.01
C ARG A 96 -3.86 -12.27 14.42
N LEU A 97 -4.35 -11.02 14.32
CA LEU A 97 -5.65 -10.71 13.73
C LEU A 97 -5.59 -10.68 12.20
N LEU A 98 -4.44 -10.35 11.63
CA LEU A 98 -4.22 -10.41 10.19
C LEU A 98 -4.38 -11.84 9.68
N ALA A 99 -3.85 -12.84 10.40
CA ALA A 99 -4.02 -14.25 10.07
C ALA A 99 -5.49 -14.66 9.97
N HIS A 100 -6.34 -14.21 10.90
CA HIS A 100 -7.78 -14.48 10.87
C HIS A 100 -8.53 -13.78 9.72
N ARG A 101 -7.93 -12.75 9.12
CA ARG A 101 -8.50 -12.05 7.96
C ARG A 101 -8.08 -12.64 6.63
N ALA A 102 -7.06 -13.48 6.61
CA ALA A 102 -6.63 -14.15 5.40
C ALA A 102 -7.78 -14.97 4.80
N SER A 103 -7.81 -15.04 3.49
CA SER A 103 -8.72 -15.96 2.78
C SER A 103 -7.96 -17.22 2.39
N ASN A 104 -8.71 -18.21 1.90
CA ASN A 104 -8.12 -19.42 1.33
C ASN A 104 -7.40 -19.18 -0.02
N VAL A 105 -7.32 -17.93 -0.46
CA VAL A 105 -6.57 -17.55 -1.65
C VAL A 105 -5.09 -17.49 -1.29
N GLU A 106 -4.28 -18.22 -2.01
CA GLU A 106 -2.82 -18.22 -1.86
C GLU A 106 -2.25 -16.79 -1.87
N GLY A 107 -1.23 -16.51 -1.06
CA GLY A 107 -0.64 -15.18 -0.91
C GLY A 107 -1.48 -14.19 -0.08
N SER A 108 -2.70 -14.55 0.33
CA SER A 108 -3.57 -13.64 1.10
C SER A 108 -3.00 -13.31 2.47
N LEU A 109 -2.43 -14.29 3.15
CA LEU A 109 -1.77 -14.07 4.46
C LEU A 109 -0.51 -13.24 4.31
N GLU A 110 0.31 -13.56 3.34
CA GLU A 110 1.58 -12.87 3.04
C GLU A 110 1.33 -11.39 2.73
N MET A 111 0.32 -11.09 1.91
CA MET A 111 -0.08 -9.69 1.64
C MET A 111 -0.49 -8.95 2.91
N LEU A 112 -1.24 -9.61 3.80
CA LEU A 112 -1.66 -9.01 5.07
C LEU A 112 -0.47 -8.80 6.01
N MET A 113 0.42 -9.78 6.13
CA MET A 113 1.62 -9.67 6.97
C MET A 113 2.60 -8.60 6.49
N LEU A 114 2.59 -8.26 5.20
CA LEU A 114 3.36 -7.14 4.61
C LEU A 114 2.67 -5.77 4.76
N ALA A 115 1.49 -5.69 5.37
CA ALA A 115 0.76 -4.43 5.53
C ALA A 115 1.55 -3.35 6.29
N PRO A 116 2.29 -3.63 7.39
CA PRO A 116 3.12 -2.61 8.05
C PRO A 116 4.13 -1.97 7.09
N ALA A 117 4.86 -2.78 6.33
CA ALA A 117 5.83 -2.31 5.34
C ALA A 117 5.16 -1.51 4.20
N ALA A 118 3.96 -1.89 3.77
CA ALA A 118 3.19 -1.14 2.77
C ALA A 118 2.75 0.23 3.31
N LEU A 119 2.33 0.31 4.58
CA LEU A 119 1.98 1.56 5.24
C LEU A 119 3.19 2.50 5.37
N LEU A 120 4.36 1.96 5.75
CA LEU A 120 5.60 2.72 5.76
C LEU A 120 5.97 3.22 4.36
N SER A 121 5.84 2.37 3.32
CA SER A 121 6.08 2.76 1.93
C SER A 121 5.20 3.92 1.48
N ARG A 122 3.91 3.96 1.91
CA ARG A 122 3.02 5.12 1.67
C ARG A 122 3.58 6.39 2.31
N ARG A 123 4.22 6.31 3.48
CA ARG A 123 4.84 7.48 4.13
C ARG A 123 5.98 8.04 3.30
N TYR A 124 6.83 7.17 2.70
CA TYR A 124 7.91 7.61 1.82
C TYR A 124 7.38 8.26 0.52
N VAL A 125 6.35 7.67 -0.09
CA VAL A 125 5.65 8.28 -1.23
C VAL A 125 5.06 9.64 -0.82
N ALA A 126 4.44 9.74 0.35
CA ALA A 126 3.86 10.97 0.87
C ALA A 126 4.90 12.04 1.21
N ALA A 127 6.08 11.65 1.70
CA ALA A 127 7.17 12.59 1.97
C ALA A 127 7.66 13.26 0.67
N SER A 128 7.66 12.50 -0.43
CA SER A 128 7.93 13.05 -1.77
C SER A 128 6.78 13.95 -2.29
N HIS A 129 5.55 13.78 -1.77
CA HIS A 129 4.34 14.48 -2.21
C HIS A 129 3.46 14.93 -1.04
N PRO A 130 3.82 16.01 -0.33
CA PRO A 130 3.12 16.46 0.90
C PRO A 130 1.64 16.77 0.71
N LYS A 131 1.19 16.92 -0.55
CA LYS A 131 -0.21 17.23 -0.87
C LYS A 131 -1.10 16.00 -1.03
N LEU A 132 -0.55 14.78 -1.10
CA LEU A 132 -1.32 13.57 -1.37
C LEU A 132 -1.96 12.94 -0.13
N PRO A 133 -1.23 12.46 0.85
CA PRO A 133 -1.75 11.89 2.08
C PRO A 133 -1.37 12.69 3.32
N PRO A 134 -1.98 12.41 4.47
CA PRO A 134 -3.28 11.76 4.62
C PRO A 134 -4.40 12.71 4.19
N PRO A 135 -5.57 12.18 3.72
CA PRO A 135 -6.69 13.01 3.32
C PRO A 135 -7.38 13.61 4.53
N ALA A 136 -6.98 14.81 4.94
CA ALA A 136 -7.62 15.54 6.05
C ALA A 136 -8.66 16.56 5.59
N THR A 137 -8.77 16.81 4.28
CA THR A 137 -9.71 17.78 3.69
C THR A 137 -10.34 17.20 2.42
N PRO A 138 -11.55 17.68 2.00
CA PRO A 138 -12.19 17.23 0.77
C PRO A 138 -11.28 17.33 -0.47
N GLY A 139 -10.50 18.40 -0.60
CA GLY A 139 -9.57 18.57 -1.70
C GLY A 139 -8.43 17.56 -1.70
N ARG A 140 -7.95 17.14 -0.52
CA ARG A 140 -6.95 16.06 -0.41
C ARG A 140 -7.54 14.69 -0.72
N ILE A 141 -8.79 14.42 -0.34
CA ILE A 141 -9.51 13.19 -0.69
C ILE A 141 -9.66 13.07 -2.21
N ALA A 142 -10.12 14.16 -2.88
CA ALA A 142 -10.25 14.18 -4.33
C ALA A 142 -8.90 13.94 -5.03
N ARG A 143 -7.84 14.59 -4.55
CA ARG A 143 -6.49 14.40 -5.08
C ARG A 143 -5.98 12.99 -4.85
N TRP A 144 -6.12 12.45 -3.63
CA TRP A 144 -5.77 11.07 -3.34
C TRP A 144 -6.53 10.10 -4.25
N SER A 145 -7.83 10.27 -4.45
CA SER A 145 -8.63 9.42 -5.34
C SER A 145 -8.07 9.38 -6.78
N ARG A 146 -7.60 10.53 -7.27
CA ARG A 146 -6.99 10.63 -8.60
C ARG A 146 -5.65 9.90 -8.71
N TRP A 147 -4.88 9.87 -7.62
CA TRP A 147 -3.55 9.27 -7.54
C TRP A 147 -3.53 7.92 -6.81
N ALA A 148 -4.69 7.37 -6.47
CA ALA A 148 -4.79 6.18 -5.63
C ALA A 148 -4.01 4.98 -6.21
N TRP A 149 -4.07 4.76 -7.51
CA TRP A 149 -3.35 3.68 -8.17
C TRP A 149 -1.83 3.80 -8.01
N LEU A 150 -1.29 5.03 -8.03
CA LEU A 150 0.14 5.28 -7.86
C LEU A 150 0.55 5.06 -6.39
N VAL A 151 -0.16 5.68 -5.45
CA VAL A 151 0.17 5.59 -4.01
C VAL A 151 0.07 4.15 -3.51
N GLU A 152 -1.05 3.48 -3.82
CA GLU A 152 -1.26 2.08 -3.43
C GLU A 152 -0.35 1.13 -4.19
N GLY A 153 -0.16 1.38 -5.48
CA GLY A 153 0.71 0.56 -6.33
C GLY A 153 2.17 0.64 -5.94
N ALA A 154 2.68 1.83 -5.68
CA ALA A 154 4.03 2.02 -5.15
C ALA A 154 4.21 1.32 -3.80
N ALA A 155 3.22 1.46 -2.88
CA ALA A 155 3.27 0.80 -1.59
C ALA A 155 3.31 -0.73 -1.70
N GLN A 156 2.50 -1.31 -2.57
CA GLN A 156 2.49 -2.76 -2.83
C GLN A 156 3.81 -3.25 -3.41
N TRP A 157 4.35 -2.53 -4.38
CA TRP A 157 5.61 -2.92 -5.03
C TRP A 157 6.79 -2.79 -4.08
N LEU A 158 6.92 -1.66 -3.38
CA LEU A 158 8.00 -1.39 -2.44
C LEU A 158 7.99 -2.34 -1.23
N SER A 159 6.82 -2.73 -0.73
CA SER A 159 6.69 -3.68 0.36
C SER A 159 6.87 -5.14 -0.06
N GLY A 160 6.84 -5.44 -1.36
CA GLY A 160 6.90 -6.80 -1.90
C GLY A 160 5.55 -7.50 -1.99
N GLN A 161 4.44 -6.84 -1.67
CA GLN A 161 3.09 -7.43 -1.77
C GLN A 161 2.74 -7.89 -3.19
N THR A 162 3.30 -7.24 -4.24
CA THR A 162 3.06 -7.62 -5.64
C THR A 162 3.43 -9.06 -5.97
N ARG A 163 4.34 -9.67 -5.21
CA ARG A 163 4.73 -11.08 -5.38
C ARG A 163 3.63 -12.07 -4.98
N HIS A 164 2.70 -11.62 -4.14
CA HIS A 164 1.63 -12.44 -3.54
C HIS A 164 0.24 -12.08 -4.08
N VAL A 165 0.15 -11.09 -4.99
CA VAL A 165 -1.14 -10.54 -5.43
C VAL A 165 -1.83 -11.38 -6.50
N ARG A 166 -1.09 -12.27 -7.20
CA ARG A 166 -1.55 -13.01 -8.38
C ARG A 166 -2.93 -13.69 -8.17
N PRO A 167 -3.15 -14.53 -7.16
CA PRO A 167 -4.45 -15.20 -6.99
C PRO A 167 -5.59 -14.23 -6.71
N ALA A 168 -5.34 -13.13 -6.00
CA ALA A 168 -6.33 -12.10 -5.73
C ALA A 168 -6.67 -11.28 -6.98
N VAL A 169 -5.70 -11.02 -7.85
CA VAL A 169 -5.90 -10.41 -9.17
C VAL A 169 -6.74 -11.33 -10.05
N ALA A 170 -6.37 -12.62 -10.14
CA ALA A 170 -7.13 -13.62 -10.89
C ALA A 170 -8.60 -13.67 -10.46
N ARG A 171 -8.84 -13.67 -9.16
CA ARG A 171 -10.20 -13.60 -8.61
C ARG A 171 -10.92 -12.31 -9.02
N ARG A 172 -10.27 -11.15 -8.89
CA ARG A 172 -10.85 -9.86 -9.25
C ARG A 172 -11.23 -9.79 -10.74
N LEU A 173 -10.41 -10.36 -11.61
CA LEU A 173 -10.69 -10.38 -13.05
C LEU A 173 -11.89 -11.28 -13.40
N ARG A 174 -12.10 -12.38 -12.67
CA ARG A 174 -13.24 -13.27 -12.87
C ARG A 174 -14.56 -12.73 -12.30
N GLU A 175 -14.49 -12.06 -11.15
CA GLU A 175 -15.69 -11.69 -10.36
C GLU A 175 -16.18 -10.26 -10.61
N GLY A 176 -15.48 -9.46 -11.41
CA GLY A 176 -15.82 -8.05 -11.60
C GLY A 176 -15.80 -7.58 -13.05
N PRO A 177 -16.28 -6.37 -13.31
CA PRO A 177 -16.17 -5.76 -14.62
C PRO A 177 -14.71 -5.56 -15.02
N LYS A 178 -14.49 -5.37 -16.33
CA LYS A 178 -13.14 -5.05 -16.85
C LYS A 178 -12.58 -3.82 -16.10
N PRO A 179 -11.37 -3.92 -15.52
CA PRO A 179 -10.81 -2.80 -14.76
C PRO A 179 -10.44 -1.64 -15.66
N ASP A 180 -10.55 -0.42 -15.11
CA ASP A 180 -10.07 0.80 -15.77
C ASP A 180 -8.55 0.82 -15.90
N PHE A 181 -8.03 1.61 -16.84
CA PHE A 181 -6.60 1.92 -16.93
C PHE A 181 -6.38 3.44 -16.88
N PRO A 182 -5.53 3.94 -15.98
CA PRO A 182 -4.99 3.24 -14.82
C PRO A 182 -6.11 2.81 -13.85
N PRO A 183 -5.85 1.85 -12.93
CA PRO A 183 -6.85 1.36 -11.99
C PRO A 183 -7.54 2.49 -11.23
N SER A 184 -8.86 2.46 -11.19
CA SER A 184 -9.65 3.40 -10.39
C SER A 184 -9.33 3.24 -8.89
N ARG A 185 -9.75 4.22 -8.07
CA ARG A 185 -9.56 4.14 -6.60
C ARG A 185 -10.10 2.84 -6.01
N THR A 186 -11.14 2.28 -6.60
CA THR A 186 -11.78 1.04 -6.15
C THR A 186 -10.84 -0.16 -6.30
N ASP A 187 -10.09 -0.20 -7.40
CA ASP A 187 -9.16 -1.27 -7.74
C ASP A 187 -7.70 -0.98 -7.38
N ALA A 188 -7.39 0.26 -7.00
CA ALA A 188 -6.02 0.71 -6.71
C ALA A 188 -5.28 -0.18 -5.71
N MET A 189 -5.97 -0.58 -4.61
CA MET A 189 -5.44 -1.44 -3.55
C MET A 189 -5.09 -2.85 -4.02
N LEU A 190 -5.56 -3.28 -5.18
CA LEU A 190 -5.29 -4.62 -5.68
C LEU A 190 -4.52 -4.60 -7.00
N LEU A 191 -4.86 -3.65 -7.88
CA LEU A 191 -4.30 -3.61 -9.24
C LEU A 191 -3.21 -2.53 -9.41
N GLY A 192 -3.08 -1.57 -8.48
CA GLY A 192 -2.07 -0.52 -8.58
C GLY A 192 -0.65 -1.08 -8.69
N GLY A 193 -0.33 -2.09 -7.87
CA GLY A 193 0.99 -2.74 -7.85
C GLY A 193 1.34 -3.44 -9.16
N THR A 194 0.35 -3.87 -9.95
CA THR A 194 0.59 -4.54 -11.24
C THR A 194 1.14 -3.59 -12.31
N ILE A 195 0.87 -2.28 -12.20
CA ILE A 195 1.51 -1.27 -13.06
C ILE A 195 2.99 -1.17 -12.72
N PHE A 196 3.32 -1.14 -11.43
CA PHE A 196 4.72 -1.11 -10.97
C PHE A 196 5.46 -2.39 -11.30
N ASP A 197 4.81 -3.57 -11.20
CA ASP A 197 5.41 -4.84 -11.61
C ASP A 197 5.70 -4.87 -13.11
N LEU A 198 4.79 -4.36 -13.94
CA LEU A 198 5.03 -4.19 -15.37
C LEU A 198 6.19 -3.23 -15.65
N LEU A 199 6.20 -2.07 -15.01
CA LEU A 199 7.24 -1.06 -15.18
C LEU A 199 8.61 -1.60 -14.74
N ALA A 200 8.68 -2.33 -13.63
CA ALA A 200 9.92 -2.94 -13.16
C ALA A 200 10.49 -3.97 -14.16
N ARG A 201 9.62 -4.73 -14.82
CA ARG A 201 10.02 -5.73 -15.83
C ARG A 201 10.52 -5.10 -17.12
N GLU A 202 9.98 -3.97 -17.52
CA GLU A 202 10.29 -3.33 -18.80
C GLU A 202 11.41 -2.29 -18.67
N GLU A 203 11.36 -1.45 -17.62
CA GLU A 203 12.23 -0.29 -17.45
C GLU A 203 13.11 -0.39 -16.16
N GLY A 204 12.90 -1.43 -15.37
CA GLY A 204 13.68 -1.71 -14.15
C GLY A 204 13.19 -0.93 -12.91
N ASP A 205 13.77 -1.32 -11.78
CA ASP A 205 13.42 -0.81 -10.44
C ASP A 205 13.59 0.72 -10.31
N ARG A 206 14.57 1.29 -11.01
CA ARG A 206 14.83 2.73 -10.96
C ARG A 206 13.66 3.55 -11.52
N ALA A 207 13.04 3.07 -12.60
CA ALA A 207 11.87 3.72 -13.18
C ALA A 207 10.68 3.71 -12.19
N CYS A 208 10.48 2.61 -11.47
CA CYS A 208 9.46 2.50 -10.44
C CYS A 208 9.68 3.52 -9.30
N VAL A 209 10.91 3.64 -8.81
CA VAL A 209 11.25 4.63 -7.77
C VAL A 209 11.05 6.06 -8.29
N THR A 210 11.45 6.34 -9.51
CA THR A 210 11.26 7.67 -10.14
C THR A 210 9.77 8.02 -10.23
N LEU A 211 8.92 7.09 -10.69
CA LEU A 211 7.48 7.28 -10.74
C LEU A 211 6.87 7.48 -9.34
N ALA A 212 7.31 6.72 -8.34
CA ALA A 212 6.81 6.83 -6.97
C ALA A 212 7.21 8.16 -6.31
N ARG A 213 8.37 8.72 -6.65
CA ARG A 213 8.89 9.99 -6.09
C ARG A 213 8.31 11.23 -6.76
N GLY A 214 7.87 11.14 -8.01
CA GLY A 214 7.57 12.29 -8.87
C GLY A 214 6.26 12.20 -9.64
N PRO A 215 5.04 12.27 -9.02
CA PRO A 215 3.84 12.43 -9.82
C PRO A 215 3.94 13.70 -10.66
N HIS A 216 3.67 13.53 -11.94
CA HIS A 216 3.76 14.62 -12.91
C HIS A 216 2.74 15.73 -12.59
N PRO A 217 3.09 17.04 -12.69
CA PRO A 217 2.18 18.14 -12.38
C PRO A 217 0.89 18.10 -13.20
N ASP A 218 0.97 17.64 -14.47
CA ASP A 218 -0.18 17.51 -15.36
C ASP A 218 -1.08 16.30 -15.07
N GLY A 219 -0.72 15.49 -14.08
CA GLY A 219 -1.60 14.45 -13.58
C GLY A 219 -1.14 13.02 -13.84
N PRO A 220 -1.96 12.04 -13.40
CA PRO A 220 -1.56 10.63 -13.39
C PRO A 220 -1.35 10.00 -14.77
N ILE A 221 -2.08 10.47 -15.79
CA ILE A 221 -1.90 9.99 -17.17
C ILE A 221 -0.54 10.42 -17.70
N ARG A 222 -0.17 11.68 -17.50
CA ARG A 222 1.13 12.17 -17.93
C ARG A 222 2.28 11.50 -17.20
N ALA A 223 2.09 11.17 -15.93
CA ALA A 223 3.08 10.39 -15.17
C ALA A 223 3.32 9.00 -15.81
N LEU A 224 2.28 8.32 -16.28
CA LEU A 224 2.41 7.05 -17.02
C LEU A 224 3.13 7.22 -18.36
N GLU A 225 2.78 8.23 -19.14
CA GLU A 225 3.43 8.51 -20.43
C GLU A 225 4.92 8.82 -20.30
N VAL A 226 5.33 9.44 -19.17
CA VAL A 226 6.74 9.68 -18.89
C VAL A 226 7.44 8.43 -18.38
N ALA A 227 6.75 7.60 -17.60
CA ALA A 227 7.34 6.39 -17.03
C ALA A 227 7.54 5.26 -18.07
N PHE A 228 6.63 5.16 -19.06
CA PHE A 228 6.69 4.17 -20.13
C PHE A 228 7.05 4.86 -21.48
N PRO A 229 8.14 4.45 -22.15
CA PRO A 229 8.59 5.10 -23.39
C PRO A 229 7.73 4.69 -24.61
N ARG A 230 6.42 4.74 -24.46
CA ARG A 230 5.43 4.39 -25.50
C ARG A 230 4.11 5.10 -25.28
N SER A 231 3.21 5.06 -26.25
CA SER A 231 1.89 5.67 -26.15
C SER A 231 1.06 5.04 -25.02
N LEU A 232 0.17 5.83 -24.41
CA LEU A 232 -0.73 5.37 -23.35
C LEU A 232 -1.55 4.14 -23.77
N ARG A 233 -2.00 4.10 -25.03
CA ARG A 233 -2.72 2.96 -25.60
C ARG A 233 -1.89 1.68 -25.56
N HIS A 234 -0.64 1.71 -25.99
CA HIS A 234 0.24 0.55 -25.97
C HIS A 234 0.60 0.15 -24.53
N THR A 235 0.70 1.12 -23.62
CA THR A 235 0.89 0.83 -22.19
C THR A 235 -0.32 0.12 -21.59
N GLU A 236 -1.53 0.56 -21.93
CA GLU A 236 -2.76 -0.13 -21.51
C GLU A 236 -2.83 -1.55 -22.06
N GLU A 237 -2.56 -1.76 -23.36
CA GLU A 237 -2.56 -3.07 -24.01
C GLU A 237 -1.56 -4.03 -23.33
N ALA A 238 -0.35 -3.56 -23.07
CA ALA A 238 0.67 -4.33 -22.36
C ALA A 238 0.27 -4.66 -20.91
N TRP A 239 -0.31 -3.67 -20.18
CA TRP A 239 -0.82 -3.92 -18.84
C TRP A 239 -1.96 -4.93 -18.82
N ARG A 240 -2.89 -4.88 -19.77
CA ARG A 240 -3.96 -5.87 -19.89
C ARG A 240 -3.43 -7.26 -20.19
N SER A 241 -2.43 -7.38 -21.06
CA SER A 241 -1.74 -8.64 -21.33
C SER A 241 -1.01 -9.15 -20.08
N HIS A 242 -0.39 -8.24 -19.31
CA HIS A 242 0.24 -8.58 -18.05
C HIS A 242 -0.77 -9.10 -17.02
N LEU A 243 -1.91 -8.44 -16.86
CA LEU A 243 -3.01 -8.91 -16.01
C LEU A 243 -3.53 -10.29 -16.43
N GLY A 244 -3.65 -10.55 -17.73
CA GLY A 244 -4.04 -11.88 -18.26
C GLY A 244 -3.11 -12.97 -17.74
N ARG A 245 -1.79 -12.78 -17.88
CA ARG A 245 -0.77 -13.71 -17.36
C ARG A 245 -0.78 -13.88 -15.84
N LEU A 246 -1.19 -12.86 -15.10
CA LEU A 246 -1.37 -12.96 -13.65
C LEU A 246 -2.67 -13.69 -13.28
N GLY A 247 -3.64 -13.72 -14.20
CA GLY A 247 -4.95 -14.35 -14.02
C GLY A 247 -4.99 -15.85 -14.36
N GLU A 248 -3.98 -16.34 -15.05
CA GLU A 248 -3.75 -17.76 -15.37
C GLU A 248 -3.13 -18.51 -14.17
#